data_0fffb36041803e2534bf33cf84c8ab68
#
_entry.id   0fffb36041803e2534bf33cf84c8ab68
#
_cell.length_a   1.000
_cell.length_b   1.000
_cell.length_c   1.000
_cell.angle_alpha   90.00
_cell.angle_beta   90.00
_cell.angle_gamma   90.00
#
_symmetry.space_group_name_H-M   'P 1'
#
loop_
_entity.id
_entity.type
_entity.pdbx_description
1 polymer ?
#
loop_
_entity_poly.entity_id
_entity_poly.type
_entity_poly.pdbx_seq_one_letter_code
_entity_poly.pdbx_strand_id
1 'polypeptide(L)'
;MTTKTKVQPFNLADFFTVPAATEGKPFPLKKPDGTATDYHLIVIGADAPAAKQALLSATRILRDERKDEMSDEEKMAISERASLQFRVALVTGWNLPVEFTKEAVTELFTNNPGLAQEVEQFSGDRGRFFGAVLVA
;
A
#
# COMPACT_ATOMS: atom_id res chain seq x y z
N MET A 1 16.67 43.14 -7.04
CA MET A 1 16.28 42.68 -7.19
C MET A 1 16.07 41.91 -7.25
N THR A 2 15.99 41.48 -7.12
CA THR A 2 15.73 40.82 -7.18
C THR A 2 15.52 39.99 -7.36
N THR A 3 15.47 39.54 -7.14
CA THR A 3 15.31 38.70 -7.18
C THR A 3 14.93 38.18 -7.74
N LYS A 4 15.23 37.90 -8.07
CA LYS A 4 14.72 37.25 -8.58
C LYS A 4 14.53 36.12 -8.42
N THR A 5 14.11 36.01 -7.82
CA THR A 5 13.51 34.74 -7.50
C THR A 5 12.96 34.16 -8.76
N LYS A 6 13.44 33.02 -9.09
CA LYS A 6 12.83 32.30 -10.16
C LYS A 6 11.50 31.87 -9.74
N VAL A 7 10.49 32.45 -10.30
CA VAL A 7 9.13 31.98 -10.09
C VAL A 7 8.95 30.81 -11.05
N GLN A 8 8.74 29.63 -10.47
CA GLN A 8 8.42 28.47 -11.27
C GLN A 8 7.11 28.71 -11.99
N PRO A 9 7.00 28.39 -13.28
CA PRO A 9 5.70 28.45 -13.94
C PRO A 9 4.72 27.58 -13.19
N PHE A 10 3.51 28.06 -13.02
CA PHE A 10 2.47 27.26 -12.38
C PHE A 10 2.14 26.06 -13.26
N ASN A 11 2.11 24.91 -12.65
CA ASN A 11 1.70 23.68 -13.32
C ASN A 11 0.71 22.95 -12.42
N LEU A 12 -0.53 22.85 -12.89
CA LEU A 12 -1.58 22.19 -12.12
C LEU A 12 -1.21 20.75 -11.77
N ALA A 13 -0.49 20.09 -12.67
CA ALA A 13 -0.10 18.70 -12.46
C ALA A 13 0.84 18.51 -11.26
N ASP A 14 1.50 19.57 -10.81
CA ASP A 14 2.37 19.47 -9.64
C ASP A 14 1.57 19.11 -8.38
N PHE A 15 0.26 19.30 -8.41
CA PHE A 15 -0.62 19.01 -7.28
C PHE A 15 -1.38 17.69 -7.44
N PHE A 16 -1.11 16.96 -8.53
CA PHE A 16 -1.79 15.68 -8.76
C PHE A 16 -1.17 14.59 -7.92
N THR A 17 -1.99 13.73 -7.34
CA THR A 17 -1.51 12.56 -6.59
C THR A 17 -1.75 11.26 -7.35
N VAL A 18 -2.76 11.23 -8.22
CA VAL A 18 -3.17 9.99 -8.88
C VAL A 18 -2.08 9.37 -9.76
N PRO A 19 -1.37 10.14 -10.61
CA PRO A 19 -0.35 9.50 -11.45
C PRO A 19 0.75 8.80 -10.66
N ALA A 20 1.30 9.45 -9.63
CA ALA A 20 2.36 8.84 -8.82
C ALA A 20 1.81 7.70 -7.97
N ALA A 21 0.58 7.84 -7.45
CA ALA A 21 -0.04 6.77 -6.70
C ALA A 21 -0.26 5.54 -7.58
N THR A 22 -0.66 5.75 -8.83
CA THR A 22 -0.89 4.66 -9.78
C THR A 22 0.41 3.94 -10.13
N GLU A 23 1.48 4.70 -10.32
CA GLU A 23 2.78 4.12 -10.62
C GLU A 23 3.35 3.35 -9.43
N GLY A 24 3.13 3.86 -8.24
CA GLY A 24 3.63 3.24 -7.01
C GLY A 24 5.00 3.74 -6.62
N LYS A 25 5.37 3.42 -5.40
CA LYS A 25 6.65 3.81 -4.82
C LYS A 25 7.31 2.59 -4.19
N PRO A 26 8.64 2.56 -4.16
CA PRO A 26 9.33 1.47 -3.48
C PRO A 26 9.15 1.59 -1.97
N PHE A 27 8.79 0.47 -1.37
CA PHE A 27 8.67 0.34 0.08
C PHE A 27 9.83 -0.54 0.54
N PRO A 28 10.82 0.02 1.24
CA PRO A 28 12.00 -0.74 1.64
C PRO A 28 11.63 -1.86 2.62
N LEU A 29 12.19 -3.04 2.37
CA LEU A 29 11.98 -4.17 3.26
C LEU A 29 13.08 -4.23 4.31
N LYS A 30 12.68 -4.53 5.52
CA LYS A 30 13.60 -4.83 6.61
C LYS A 30 13.28 -6.22 7.13
N LYS A 31 14.30 -6.90 7.65
CA LYS A 31 14.07 -8.15 8.33
C LYS A 31 13.32 -7.89 9.64
N PRO A 32 12.66 -8.91 10.20
CA PRO A 32 11.91 -8.70 11.45
C PRO A 32 12.75 -8.13 12.59
N ASP A 33 14.06 -8.35 12.60
CA ASP A 33 14.93 -7.79 13.61
C ASP A 33 15.32 -6.33 13.32
N GLY A 34 14.80 -5.73 12.25
CA GLY A 34 15.08 -4.35 11.89
C GLY A 34 16.24 -4.17 10.93
N THR A 35 16.93 -5.26 10.57
CA THR A 35 18.07 -5.18 9.65
C THR A 35 17.61 -4.71 8.27
N ALA A 36 18.26 -3.67 7.76
CA ALA A 36 17.95 -3.15 6.42
C ALA A 36 18.40 -4.15 5.36
N THR A 37 17.67 -4.17 4.24
CA THR A 37 18.02 -4.98 3.08
C THR A 37 17.99 -4.11 1.84
N ASP A 38 18.47 -4.65 0.73
CA ASP A 38 18.39 -3.96 -0.56
C ASP A 38 17.09 -4.26 -1.29
N TYR A 39 16.18 -4.99 -0.66
CA TYR A 39 14.92 -5.38 -1.28
C TYR A 39 13.83 -4.37 -1.01
N HIS A 40 12.88 -4.31 -1.92
CA HIS A 40 11.72 -3.44 -1.75
C HIS A 40 10.51 -4.03 -2.46
N LEU A 41 9.34 -3.60 -2.01
CA LEU A 41 8.07 -3.84 -2.69
C LEU A 41 7.70 -2.56 -3.43
N ILE A 42 6.99 -2.71 -4.54
CA ILE A 42 6.37 -1.54 -5.19
C ILE A 42 4.93 -1.48 -4.70
N VAL A 43 4.59 -0.38 -4.05
CA VAL A 43 3.29 -0.20 -3.41
C VAL A 43 2.58 0.97 -4.06
N ILE A 44 1.32 0.75 -4.49
CA ILE A 44 0.51 1.82 -5.06
C ILE A 44 -0.13 2.65 -3.95
N GLY A 45 -0.39 3.92 -4.23
CA GLY A 45 -0.98 4.81 -3.25
C GLY A 45 -2.51 4.69 -3.22
N ALA A 46 -3.09 5.18 -2.14
CA ALA A 46 -4.54 5.09 -1.93
C ALA A 46 -5.35 5.79 -3.01
N ASP A 47 -4.77 6.77 -3.70
CA ASP A 47 -5.46 7.49 -4.76
C ASP A 47 -5.45 6.75 -6.09
N ALA A 48 -4.71 5.65 -6.21
CA ALA A 48 -4.69 4.86 -7.43
C ALA A 48 -6.04 4.18 -7.66
N PRO A 49 -6.53 4.15 -8.91
CA PRO A 49 -7.80 3.47 -9.18
C PRO A 49 -7.80 2.01 -8.74
N ALA A 50 -6.68 1.29 -8.90
CA ALA A 50 -6.60 -0.11 -8.46
C ALA A 50 -6.73 -0.24 -6.96
N ALA A 51 -6.20 0.72 -6.18
CA ALA A 51 -6.34 0.69 -4.73
C ALA A 51 -7.79 0.91 -4.32
N LYS A 52 -8.49 1.81 -5.01
CA LYS A 52 -9.91 2.05 -4.74
C LYS A 52 -10.75 0.82 -5.07
N GLN A 53 -10.44 0.14 -6.16
CA GLN A 53 -11.14 -1.09 -6.52
C GLN A 53 -10.87 -2.19 -5.48
N ALA A 54 -9.64 -2.28 -5.00
CA ALA A 54 -9.30 -3.26 -3.97
C ALA A 54 -10.08 -2.99 -2.67
N LEU A 55 -10.20 -1.71 -2.30
CA LEU A 55 -10.96 -1.34 -1.11
C LEU A 55 -12.44 -1.68 -1.28
N LEU A 56 -12.99 -1.41 -2.45
CA LEU A 56 -14.38 -1.74 -2.74
C LEU A 56 -14.62 -3.26 -2.65
N SER A 57 -13.70 -4.06 -3.20
CA SER A 57 -13.80 -5.51 -3.12
C SER A 57 -13.77 -6.00 -1.67
N ALA A 58 -12.88 -5.45 -0.85
CA ALA A 58 -12.79 -5.81 0.56
C ALA A 58 -14.08 -5.43 1.30
N THR A 59 -14.63 -4.26 1.00
CA THR A 59 -15.86 -3.79 1.61
C THR A 59 -17.03 -4.72 1.25
N ARG A 60 -17.06 -5.21 0.01
CA ARG A 60 -18.09 -6.16 -0.42
C ARG A 60 -18.01 -7.47 0.35
N ILE A 61 -16.80 -7.96 0.62
CA ILE A 61 -16.63 -9.17 1.42
C ILE A 61 -17.26 -8.97 2.80
N LEU A 62 -16.95 -7.85 3.44
CA LEU A 62 -17.50 -7.57 4.77
C LEU A 62 -19.01 -7.46 4.74
N ARG A 63 -19.56 -6.80 3.73
CA ARG A 63 -21.00 -6.60 3.63
C ARG A 63 -21.73 -7.90 3.33
N ASP A 64 -21.20 -8.71 2.41
CA ASP A 64 -21.95 -9.84 1.87
C ASP A 64 -21.72 -11.12 2.66
N GLU A 65 -20.56 -11.30 3.27
CA GLU A 65 -20.22 -12.56 3.94
C GLU A 65 -20.33 -12.50 5.45
N ARG A 66 -20.22 -11.33 6.05
CA ARG A 66 -20.29 -11.19 7.50
C ARG A 66 -21.75 -11.07 7.91
N LYS A 67 -22.19 -11.99 8.78
CA LYS A 67 -23.58 -12.07 9.24
C LYS A 67 -23.65 -11.85 10.74
N ASP A 68 -24.75 -11.26 11.20
CA ASP A 68 -24.92 -10.93 12.62
C ASP A 68 -24.91 -12.17 13.51
N GLU A 69 -25.43 -13.30 13.03
CA GLU A 69 -25.53 -14.52 13.80
C GLU A 69 -24.22 -15.29 13.89
N MET A 70 -23.17 -14.84 13.23
CA MET A 70 -21.86 -15.48 13.29
C MET A 70 -21.19 -15.23 14.63
N SER A 71 -20.31 -16.15 15.05
CA SER A 71 -19.48 -15.95 16.22
C SER A 71 -18.48 -14.83 15.99
N ASP A 72 -17.91 -14.30 17.06
CA ASP A 72 -16.89 -13.27 16.95
C ASP A 72 -15.67 -13.78 16.19
N GLU A 73 -15.30 -15.06 16.41
CA GLU A 73 -14.17 -15.64 15.68
C GLU A 73 -14.44 -15.73 14.18
N GLU A 74 -15.67 -16.10 13.80
CA GLU A 74 -16.03 -16.16 12.39
C GLU A 74 -16.00 -14.77 11.74
N LYS A 75 -16.52 -13.77 12.44
CA LYS A 75 -16.50 -12.39 11.94
C LYS A 75 -15.08 -11.89 11.80
N MET A 76 -14.22 -12.21 12.76
CA MET A 76 -12.82 -11.80 12.70
C MET A 76 -12.11 -12.45 11.50
N ALA A 77 -12.36 -13.72 11.25
CA ALA A 77 -11.74 -14.42 10.13
C ALA A 77 -12.11 -13.77 8.79
N ILE A 78 -13.37 -13.36 8.64
CA ILE A 78 -13.82 -12.68 7.42
C ILE A 78 -13.13 -11.32 7.31
N SER A 79 -13.05 -10.58 8.40
CA SER A 79 -12.40 -9.28 8.42
C SER A 79 -10.93 -9.38 8.07
N GLU A 80 -10.23 -10.38 8.62
CA GLU A 80 -8.82 -10.60 8.33
C GLU A 80 -8.60 -10.97 6.87
N ARG A 81 -9.48 -11.79 6.31
CA ARG A 81 -9.36 -12.17 4.89
C ARG A 81 -9.58 -10.96 3.99
N ALA A 82 -10.57 -10.13 4.31
CA ALA A 82 -10.83 -8.92 3.54
C ALA A 82 -9.63 -7.96 3.60
N SER A 83 -9.07 -7.77 4.79
CA SER A 83 -7.89 -6.92 4.96
C SER A 83 -6.70 -7.47 4.20
N LEU A 84 -6.47 -8.77 4.25
CA LEU A 84 -5.36 -9.40 3.55
C LEU A 84 -5.48 -9.21 2.05
N GLN A 85 -6.66 -9.45 1.49
CA GLN A 85 -6.89 -9.23 0.07
C GLN A 85 -6.61 -7.80 -0.35
N PHE A 86 -7.07 -6.86 0.46
CA PHE A 86 -6.83 -5.44 0.18
C PHE A 86 -5.33 -5.13 0.17
N ARG A 87 -4.62 -5.57 1.21
CA ARG A 87 -3.19 -5.28 1.36
C ARG A 87 -2.36 -5.90 0.26
N VAL A 88 -2.68 -7.13 -0.11
CA VAL A 88 -1.99 -7.82 -1.21
C VAL A 88 -2.15 -7.05 -2.51
N ALA A 89 -3.34 -6.51 -2.76
CA ALA A 89 -3.61 -5.78 -3.98
C ALA A 89 -2.84 -4.46 -4.08
N LEU A 90 -2.32 -3.94 -2.96
CA LEU A 90 -1.53 -2.71 -2.97
C LEU A 90 -0.11 -2.93 -3.50
N VAL A 91 0.35 -4.17 -3.56
CA VAL A 91 1.70 -4.50 -4.04
C VAL A 91 1.62 -4.91 -5.49
N THR A 92 2.37 -4.22 -6.34
CA THR A 92 2.30 -4.46 -7.79
C THR A 92 3.62 -5.00 -8.37
N GLY A 93 4.65 -5.11 -7.54
CA GLY A 93 5.92 -5.66 -7.98
C GLY A 93 6.92 -5.66 -6.84
N TRP A 94 8.11 -6.20 -7.09
CA TRP A 94 9.21 -6.18 -6.13
C TRP A 94 10.51 -6.51 -6.85
N ASN A 95 11.63 -6.32 -6.14
CA ASN A 95 12.94 -6.72 -6.64
C ASN A 95 13.51 -7.95 -5.93
N LEU A 96 12.64 -8.75 -5.30
CA LEU A 96 13.08 -9.97 -4.63
C LEU A 96 13.53 -11.01 -5.66
N PRO A 97 14.48 -11.89 -5.31
CA PRO A 97 14.97 -12.91 -6.24
C PRO A 97 14.04 -14.12 -6.34
N VAL A 98 12.75 -13.88 -6.21
CA VAL A 98 11.70 -14.89 -6.45
C VAL A 98 10.64 -14.22 -7.30
N GLU A 99 9.92 -15.03 -8.06
CA GLU A 99 8.91 -14.52 -8.98
C GLU A 99 7.83 -13.77 -8.21
N PHE A 100 7.46 -12.60 -8.74
CA PHE A 100 6.36 -11.82 -8.16
C PHE A 100 5.04 -12.47 -8.57
N THR A 101 4.29 -12.96 -7.59
CA THR A 101 2.95 -13.49 -7.81
C THR A 101 2.06 -13.03 -6.65
N LYS A 102 0.76 -13.01 -6.91
CA LYS A 102 -0.20 -12.70 -5.86
C LYS A 102 -0.08 -13.68 -4.70
N GLU A 103 0.15 -14.96 -5.03
CA GLU A 103 0.32 -16.00 -4.02
C GLU A 103 1.53 -15.75 -3.14
N ALA A 104 2.65 -15.31 -3.74
CA ALA A 104 3.85 -15.03 -2.99
C ALA A 104 3.67 -13.83 -2.05
N VAL A 105 2.98 -12.79 -2.51
CA VAL A 105 2.65 -11.64 -1.66
C VAL A 105 1.74 -12.07 -0.52
N THR A 106 0.75 -12.90 -0.82
CA THR A 106 -0.17 -13.42 0.19
C THR A 106 0.58 -14.22 1.25
N GLU A 107 1.51 -15.06 0.82
CA GLU A 107 2.33 -15.84 1.75
C GLU A 107 3.17 -14.92 2.65
N LEU A 108 3.78 -13.90 2.04
CA LEU A 108 4.59 -12.95 2.80
C LEU A 108 3.75 -12.25 3.87
N PHE A 109 2.59 -11.75 3.49
CA PHE A 109 1.74 -10.97 4.39
C PHE A 109 1.06 -11.86 5.44
N THR A 110 0.75 -13.10 5.08
CA THR A 110 0.19 -14.04 6.06
C THR A 110 1.20 -14.35 7.15
N ASN A 111 2.48 -14.44 6.78
CA ASN A 111 3.53 -14.79 7.72
C ASN A 111 4.22 -13.57 8.34
N ASN A 112 3.84 -12.37 7.93
CA ASN A 112 4.32 -11.13 8.53
C ASN A 112 3.21 -10.08 8.50
N PRO A 113 2.21 -10.21 9.38
CA PRO A 113 1.07 -9.29 9.37
C PRO A 113 1.46 -7.85 9.71
N GLY A 114 2.51 -7.64 10.48
CA GLY A 114 3.00 -6.30 10.76
C GLY A 114 3.48 -5.59 9.51
N LEU A 115 4.16 -6.32 8.63
CA LEU A 115 4.59 -5.77 7.36
C LEU A 115 3.39 -5.38 6.50
N ALA A 116 2.38 -6.25 6.46
CA ALA A 116 1.18 -5.96 5.69
C ALA A 116 0.50 -4.68 6.18
N GLN A 117 0.47 -4.49 7.49
CA GLN A 117 -0.11 -3.29 8.09
C GLN A 117 0.71 -2.06 7.72
N GLU A 118 2.03 -2.16 7.76
CA GLU A 118 2.91 -1.05 7.38
C GLU A 118 2.73 -0.66 5.92
N VAL A 119 2.56 -1.64 5.04
CA VAL A 119 2.32 -1.38 3.62
C VAL A 119 1.00 -0.61 3.45
N GLU A 120 -0.03 -1.01 4.16
CA GLU A 120 -1.31 -0.31 4.11
C GLU A 120 -1.17 1.12 4.61
N GLN A 121 -0.46 1.32 5.70
CA GLN A 121 -0.24 2.65 6.26
C GLN A 121 0.55 3.52 5.29
N PHE A 122 1.58 2.97 4.67
CA PHE A 122 2.37 3.68 3.68
C PHE A 122 1.51 4.12 2.50
N SER A 123 0.69 3.23 2.01
CA SER A 123 -0.20 3.51 0.87
C SER A 123 -1.19 4.62 1.20
N GLY A 124 -1.73 4.61 2.42
CA GLY A 124 -2.77 5.56 2.83
C GLY A 124 -2.27 6.88 3.36
N ASP A 125 -0.99 6.96 3.72
CA ASP A 125 -0.40 8.18 4.25
C ASP A 125 0.21 8.97 3.10
N ARG A 126 -0.56 9.89 2.54
CA ARG A 126 -0.12 10.66 1.38
C ARG A 126 1.16 11.45 1.65
N GLY A 127 1.28 12.02 2.84
CA GLY A 127 2.49 12.75 3.20
C GLY A 127 3.72 11.87 3.14
N ARG A 128 3.63 10.69 3.76
CA ARG A 128 4.72 9.74 3.76
C ARG A 128 4.98 9.18 2.37
N PHE A 129 3.91 8.86 1.64
CA PHE A 129 4.02 8.27 0.32
C PHE A 129 4.74 9.21 -0.66
N PHE A 130 4.36 10.49 -0.64
CA PHE A 130 4.94 11.45 -1.55
C PHE A 130 6.17 12.15 -1.00
N GLY A 131 6.34 12.19 0.31
CA GLY A 131 7.44 12.90 0.94
C GLY A 131 8.50 12.03 1.57
N ALA A 132 8.31 10.71 1.57
CA ALA A 132 9.18 9.80 2.31
C ALA A 132 10.63 9.90 1.86
N VAL A 133 10.84 10.18 0.59
CA VAL A 133 12.20 10.28 0.05
C VAL A 133 12.99 11.43 0.65
N LEU A 134 12.30 12.37 1.24
CA LEU A 134 12.94 13.54 1.83
C LEU A 134 13.48 13.24 3.22
N VAL A 135 13.10 12.14 3.77
CA VAL A 135 13.51 11.75 5.10
C VAL A 135 14.62 10.74 4.96
N ALA A 136 15.79 11.20 5.13
CA ALA A 136 16.95 10.34 5.00
C ALA A 136 17.07 9.41 6.20
#